data_ebba774bf2c8feef2a4b73f67ffa46be
#
_entry.id   ebba774bf2c8feef2a4b73f67ffa46be
#
_cell.length_a   1.000
_cell.length_b   1.000
_cell.length_c   1.000
_cell.angle_alpha   90.00
_cell.angle_beta   90.00
_cell.angle_gamma   90.00
#
_symmetry.space_group_name_H-M   'P 1'
#
loop_
_entity.id
_entity.type
_entity.pdbx_description
1 polymer ?
#
loop_
_entity_poly.entity_id
_entity_poly.type
_entity_poly.pdbx_seq_one_letter_code
_entity_poly.pdbx_strand_id
1 'polypeptide(L)'
;YIVTAAAYDGYGYDNLVGLQETLICLFIIGLSLLFIAGYILARLSLKPIRNIVNEAETITASHIDRRIPVKNEKDELGELTIAFNELLKRLEISFNSQKQFVSNVSHELRTPLAALTAEIDVSLQKERTNGQYQLAMQNMQQDAKRMTRLIDGLLNLAKADYGKEEISMREVRLDELLLDARELILRAHPEYSIDLLFCNEEEDDDSLITVLGNPYLLNIAFSNLIENNCKYSENHSSIVQISFRDKWSIVRMADNGFGMSAKDKENLFTLFYRGEMHRDGENKKEVEGYGIGMTLAHKIIHLHDGNIAVHSEQ
;
A
#
# COMPACT_ATOMS: atom_id res chain seq x y z
N TYR A 1 -35.52 -82.25 63.13
CA TYR A 1 -35.90 -80.94 63.63
C TYR A 1 -34.91 -79.93 63.08
N ILE A 2 -35.37 -78.88 62.41
CA ILE A 2 -34.57 -77.71 61.96
C ILE A 2 -34.87 -76.59 62.92
N VAL A 3 -33.88 -76.08 63.65
CA VAL A 3 -33.99 -74.90 64.50
C VAL A 3 -33.28 -73.75 63.81
N THR A 4 -34.02 -72.76 63.42
CA THR A 4 -33.51 -71.50 62.89
C THR A 4 -33.57 -70.43 63.98
N ALA A 5 -32.43 -69.86 64.36
CA ALA A 5 -32.36 -68.72 65.23
C ALA A 5 -32.01 -67.47 64.34
N ALA A 6 -32.82 -66.45 64.47
CA ALA A 6 -32.55 -65.15 63.83
C ALA A 6 -32.33 -64.11 64.92
N ALA A 7 -31.24 -63.40 64.86
CA ALA A 7 -30.94 -62.26 65.71
C ALA A 7 -30.83 -60.99 64.90
N TYR A 8 -31.40 -59.92 65.37
CA TYR A 8 -31.30 -58.63 64.71
C TYR A 8 -29.97 -57.97 65.19
N ASP A 9 -29.05 -57.71 64.26
CA ASP A 9 -27.81 -57.00 64.48
C ASP A 9 -28.03 -55.48 64.36
N GLY A 10 -28.62 -54.89 65.37
CA GLY A 10 -28.88 -53.45 65.44
C GLY A 10 -27.61 -52.62 65.47
N TYR A 11 -26.55 -53.17 66.09
CA TYR A 11 -25.26 -52.46 66.21
C TYR A 11 -24.54 -52.34 64.89
N GLY A 12 -24.58 -53.40 64.09
CA GLY A 12 -23.99 -53.41 62.71
C GLY A 12 -24.78 -52.45 61.79
N TYR A 13 -26.09 -52.42 61.88
CA TYR A 13 -26.92 -51.54 61.09
C TYR A 13 -26.68 -50.04 61.41
N ASP A 14 -26.61 -49.66 62.71
CA ASP A 14 -26.33 -48.28 63.13
C ASP A 14 -24.94 -47.80 62.72
N ASN A 15 -23.95 -48.72 62.76
CA ASN A 15 -22.59 -48.43 62.27
C ASN A 15 -22.58 -48.24 60.73
N LEU A 16 -23.33 -49.02 59.99
CA LEU A 16 -23.43 -48.82 58.51
C LEU A 16 -24.11 -47.49 58.14
N VAL A 17 -25.18 -47.09 58.86
CA VAL A 17 -25.83 -45.80 58.68
C VAL A 17 -24.87 -44.67 58.96
N GLY A 18 -24.14 -44.73 60.12
CA GLY A 18 -23.16 -43.72 60.48
C GLY A 18 -21.99 -43.62 59.52
N LEU A 19 -21.55 -44.77 58.94
CA LEU A 19 -20.55 -44.80 57.88
C LEU A 19 -21.10 -44.15 56.60
N GLN A 20 -22.34 -44.46 56.22
CA GLN A 20 -22.97 -43.86 55.05
C GLN A 20 -23.12 -42.35 55.16
N GLU A 21 -23.54 -41.82 56.31
CA GLU A 21 -23.63 -40.38 56.56
C GLU A 21 -22.28 -39.68 56.50
N THR A 22 -21.23 -40.29 57.09
CA THR A 22 -19.87 -39.75 57.02
C THR A 22 -19.32 -39.74 55.59
N LEU A 23 -19.56 -40.79 54.79
CA LEU A 23 -19.15 -40.86 53.39
C LEU A 23 -19.88 -39.81 52.53
N ILE A 24 -21.19 -39.60 52.76
CA ILE A 24 -21.98 -38.57 52.08
C ILE A 24 -21.45 -37.18 52.43
N CYS A 25 -21.18 -36.89 53.70
CA CYS A 25 -20.57 -35.61 54.11
C CYS A 25 -19.20 -35.38 53.48
N LEU A 26 -18.33 -36.36 53.50
CA LEU A 26 -17.02 -36.27 52.84
C LEU A 26 -17.12 -36.07 51.34
N PHE A 27 -18.06 -36.73 50.67
CA PHE A 27 -18.33 -36.59 49.27
C PHE A 27 -18.80 -35.16 48.93
N ILE A 28 -19.74 -34.60 49.70
CA ILE A 28 -20.23 -33.22 49.50
C ILE A 28 -19.13 -32.19 49.72
N ILE A 29 -18.29 -32.36 50.76
CA ILE A 29 -17.16 -31.49 51.03
C ILE A 29 -16.13 -31.57 49.88
N GLY A 30 -15.79 -32.79 49.43
CA GLY A 30 -14.86 -33.01 48.30
C GLY A 30 -15.38 -32.36 46.99
N LEU A 31 -16.68 -32.53 46.70
CA LEU A 31 -17.31 -31.92 45.52
C LEU A 31 -17.29 -30.38 45.58
N SER A 32 -17.57 -29.82 46.78
CA SER A 32 -17.53 -28.37 46.99
C SER A 32 -16.14 -27.79 46.83
N LEU A 33 -15.11 -28.46 47.35
CA LEU A 33 -13.71 -28.06 47.16
C LEU A 33 -13.27 -28.12 45.70
N LEU A 34 -13.66 -29.16 44.94
CA LEU A 34 -13.38 -29.27 43.50
C LEU A 34 -14.09 -28.17 42.73
N PHE A 35 -15.32 -27.84 43.06
CA PHE A 35 -16.06 -26.76 42.41
C PHE A 35 -15.41 -25.39 42.64
N ILE A 36 -15.02 -25.09 43.90
CA ILE A 36 -14.31 -23.85 44.23
C ILE A 36 -12.96 -23.76 43.53
N ALA A 37 -12.17 -24.83 43.56
CA ALA A 37 -10.88 -24.88 42.86
C ALA A 37 -11.05 -24.68 41.36
N GLY A 38 -12.01 -25.36 40.72
CA GLY A 38 -12.30 -25.22 39.29
C GLY A 38 -12.75 -23.80 38.94
N TYR A 39 -13.59 -23.17 39.77
CA TYR A 39 -14.02 -21.78 39.57
C TYR A 39 -12.84 -20.80 39.64
N ILE A 40 -11.99 -20.93 40.66
CA ILE A 40 -10.79 -20.10 40.82
C ILE A 40 -9.87 -20.26 39.61
N LEU A 41 -9.58 -21.50 39.20
CA LEU A 41 -8.70 -21.82 38.09
C LEU A 41 -9.25 -21.23 36.77
N ALA A 42 -10.54 -21.43 36.48
CA ALA A 42 -11.18 -20.88 35.29
C ALA A 42 -11.12 -19.35 35.27
N ARG A 43 -11.36 -18.70 36.42
CA ARG A 43 -11.28 -17.24 36.51
C ARG A 43 -9.86 -16.71 36.30
N LEU A 44 -8.85 -17.37 36.84
CA LEU A 44 -7.45 -16.98 36.65
C LEU A 44 -6.99 -17.18 35.19
N SER A 45 -7.41 -18.29 34.57
CA SER A 45 -7.04 -18.61 33.17
C SER A 45 -7.74 -17.71 32.14
N LEU A 46 -8.98 -17.25 32.42
CA LEU A 46 -9.73 -16.39 31.49
C LEU A 46 -9.46 -14.89 31.70
N LYS A 47 -8.91 -14.47 32.83
CA LYS A 47 -8.61 -13.07 33.11
C LYS A 47 -7.66 -12.42 32.09
N PRO A 48 -6.59 -13.07 31.62
CA PRO A 48 -5.70 -12.50 30.61
C PRO A 48 -6.40 -12.23 29.28
N ILE A 49 -7.26 -13.16 28.84
CA ILE A 49 -8.04 -13.01 27.60
C ILE A 49 -8.94 -11.77 27.68
N ARG A 50 -9.62 -11.59 28.80
CA ARG A 50 -10.49 -10.43 29.02
C ARG A 50 -9.73 -9.11 29.00
N ASN A 51 -8.49 -9.10 29.49
CA ASN A 51 -7.63 -7.93 29.40
C ASN A 51 -7.27 -7.60 27.95
N ILE A 52 -6.92 -8.60 27.12
CA ILE A 52 -6.63 -8.41 25.69
C ILE A 52 -7.85 -7.83 24.98
N VAL A 53 -9.05 -8.37 25.24
CA VAL A 53 -10.30 -7.87 24.64
C VAL A 53 -10.55 -6.42 25.06
N ASN A 54 -10.46 -6.09 26.34
CA ASN A 54 -10.67 -4.72 26.81
C ASN A 54 -9.67 -3.73 26.22
N GLU A 55 -8.38 -4.10 26.08
CA GLU A 55 -7.38 -3.25 25.44
C GLU A 55 -7.70 -3.09 23.95
N ALA A 56 -8.06 -4.17 23.25
CA ALA A 56 -8.44 -4.13 21.85
C ALA A 56 -9.66 -3.20 21.60
N GLU A 57 -10.65 -3.21 22.47
CA GLU A 57 -11.83 -2.32 22.38
C GLU A 57 -11.48 -0.83 22.54
N THR A 58 -10.35 -0.50 23.19
CA THR A 58 -9.89 0.90 23.33
C THR A 58 -9.17 1.41 22.07
N ILE A 59 -8.78 0.52 21.18
CA ILE A 59 -8.07 0.88 19.94
C ILE A 59 -9.08 1.40 18.92
N THR A 60 -8.92 2.64 18.55
CA THR A 60 -9.74 3.33 17.56
C THR A 60 -8.85 3.88 16.45
N ALA A 61 -9.44 4.34 15.34
CA ALA A 61 -8.69 4.97 14.25
C ALA A 61 -7.84 6.18 14.70
N SER A 62 -8.22 6.85 15.78
CA SER A 62 -7.46 7.97 16.38
C SER A 62 -6.33 7.53 17.32
N HIS A 63 -6.33 6.27 17.75
CA HIS A 63 -5.38 5.71 18.72
C HIS A 63 -4.88 4.33 18.24
N ILE A 64 -4.63 4.21 16.95
CA ILE A 64 -4.17 2.96 16.32
C ILE A 64 -2.69 2.65 16.64
N ASP A 65 -1.98 3.63 17.18
CA ASP A 65 -0.59 3.53 17.67
C ASP A 65 -0.46 2.70 18.96
N ARG A 66 -1.58 2.49 19.68
CA ARG A 66 -1.58 1.68 20.89
C ARG A 66 -1.27 0.22 20.59
N ARG A 67 -0.59 -0.42 21.55
CA ARG A 67 -0.26 -1.85 21.51
C ARG A 67 -0.75 -2.53 22.77
N ILE A 68 -1.17 -3.77 22.62
CA ILE A 68 -1.55 -4.62 23.75
C ILE A 68 -0.28 -5.10 24.45
N PRO A 69 -0.15 -4.90 25.78
CA PRO A 69 1.05 -5.30 26.50
C PRO A 69 1.20 -6.83 26.54
N VAL A 70 2.35 -7.33 26.05
CA VAL A 70 2.71 -8.74 26.12
C VAL A 70 3.23 -9.05 27.52
N LYS A 71 2.54 -9.90 28.27
CA LYS A 71 2.93 -10.27 29.65
C LYS A 71 3.90 -11.43 29.69
N ASN A 72 3.71 -12.41 28.83
CA ASN A 72 4.57 -13.57 28.73
C ASN A 72 4.68 -13.95 27.24
N GLU A 73 5.89 -13.88 26.67
CA GLU A 73 6.12 -14.17 25.26
C GLU A 73 6.19 -15.68 24.96
N LYS A 74 6.19 -16.51 26.01
CA LYS A 74 6.44 -17.95 25.87
C LYS A 74 5.17 -18.81 25.94
N ASP A 75 4.01 -18.19 26.14
CA ASP A 75 2.74 -18.89 26.17
C ASP A 75 1.87 -18.52 24.95
N GLU A 76 0.82 -19.30 24.71
CA GLU A 76 -0.08 -19.17 23.56
C GLU A 76 -0.78 -17.79 23.54
N LEU A 77 -1.01 -17.19 24.70
CA LEU A 77 -1.61 -15.86 24.83
C LEU A 77 -0.62 -14.75 24.48
N GLY A 78 0.66 -14.94 24.78
CA GLY A 78 1.73 -14.06 24.37
C GLY A 78 1.93 -14.07 22.86
N GLU A 79 1.97 -15.25 22.25
CA GLU A 79 2.07 -15.42 20.79
C GLU A 79 0.86 -14.76 20.08
N LEU A 80 -0.35 -14.99 20.58
CA LEU A 80 -1.56 -14.33 20.06
C LEU A 80 -1.46 -12.80 20.17
N THR A 81 -0.97 -12.28 21.29
CA THR A 81 -0.83 -10.83 21.51
C THR A 81 0.20 -10.22 20.55
N ILE A 82 1.32 -10.92 20.30
CA ILE A 82 2.34 -10.50 19.34
C ILE A 82 1.74 -10.45 17.92
N ALA A 83 1.06 -11.52 17.49
CA ALA A 83 0.42 -11.58 16.17
C ALA A 83 -0.61 -10.46 15.99
N PHE A 84 -1.40 -10.17 17.02
CA PHE A 84 -2.37 -9.07 17.01
C PHE A 84 -1.69 -7.69 16.91
N ASN A 85 -0.59 -7.48 17.65
CA ASN A 85 0.17 -6.24 17.56
C ASN A 85 0.82 -6.03 16.18
N GLU A 86 1.24 -7.11 15.50
CA GLU A 86 1.71 -7.03 14.12
C GLU A 86 0.60 -6.65 13.14
N LEU A 87 -0.62 -7.15 13.34
CA LEU A 87 -1.80 -6.71 12.57
C LEU A 87 -2.09 -5.22 12.80
N LEU A 88 -2.06 -4.78 14.05
CA LEU A 88 -2.24 -3.36 14.40
C LEU A 88 -1.18 -2.48 13.73
N LYS A 89 0.08 -2.91 13.71
CA LYS A 89 1.17 -2.19 13.04
C LYS A 89 0.92 -2.05 11.54
N ARG A 90 0.48 -3.10 10.87
CA ARG A 90 0.12 -3.04 9.43
C ARG A 90 -1.06 -2.11 9.18
N LEU A 91 -2.07 -2.13 10.04
CA LEU A 91 -3.22 -1.23 9.96
C LEU A 91 -2.81 0.23 10.20
N GLU A 92 -1.94 0.50 11.17
CA GLU A 92 -1.41 1.84 11.45
C GLU A 92 -0.65 2.41 10.24
N ILE A 93 0.23 1.61 9.65
CA ILE A 93 0.98 2.01 8.43
C ILE A 93 -0.01 2.34 7.30
N SER A 94 -0.99 1.48 7.07
CA SER A 94 -2.00 1.69 6.02
C SER A 94 -2.83 2.94 6.27
N PHE A 95 -3.29 3.14 7.49
CA PHE A 95 -4.10 4.30 7.87
C PHE A 95 -3.33 5.62 7.78
N ASN A 96 -2.08 5.63 8.24
CA ASN A 96 -1.21 6.79 8.14
C ASN A 96 -0.90 7.13 6.68
N SER A 97 -0.65 6.13 5.83
CA SER A 97 -0.47 6.32 4.39
C SER A 97 -1.72 6.91 3.74
N GLN A 98 -2.91 6.43 4.10
CA GLN A 98 -4.18 6.97 3.60
C GLN A 98 -4.41 8.40 4.06
N LYS A 99 -4.13 8.72 5.33
CA LYS A 99 -4.24 10.09 5.86
C LYS A 99 -3.30 11.05 5.14
N GLN A 100 -2.05 10.63 4.93
CA GLN A 100 -1.06 11.41 4.21
C GLN A 100 -1.46 11.62 2.75
N PHE A 101 -1.99 10.58 2.10
CA PHE A 101 -2.54 10.66 0.74
C PHE A 101 -3.60 11.74 0.63
N VAL A 102 -4.64 11.70 1.49
CA VAL A 102 -5.73 12.70 1.48
C VAL A 102 -5.20 14.11 1.73
N SER A 103 -4.25 14.26 2.67
CA SER A 103 -3.60 15.54 2.96
C SER A 103 -2.86 16.08 1.75
N ASN A 104 -2.04 15.25 1.10
CA ASN A 104 -1.24 15.65 -0.05
C ASN A 104 -2.12 16.01 -1.25
N VAL A 105 -3.14 15.19 -1.57
CA VAL A 105 -4.13 15.50 -2.63
C VAL A 105 -4.78 16.86 -2.38
N SER A 106 -5.20 17.11 -1.13
CA SER A 106 -5.84 18.37 -0.76
C SER A 106 -4.91 19.57 -0.95
N HIS A 107 -3.63 19.42 -0.65
CA HIS A 107 -2.62 20.46 -0.87
C HIS A 107 -2.35 20.70 -2.36
N GLU A 108 -2.16 19.62 -3.13
CA GLU A 108 -1.85 19.69 -4.55
C GLU A 108 -3.04 20.23 -5.40
N LEU A 109 -4.28 20.05 -4.94
CA LEU A 109 -5.46 20.66 -5.57
C LEU A 109 -5.68 22.10 -5.15
N ARG A 110 -5.38 22.45 -3.88
CA ARG A 110 -5.64 23.80 -3.37
C ARG A 110 -4.79 24.87 -4.05
N THR A 111 -3.52 24.55 -4.33
CA THR A 111 -2.57 25.50 -4.94
C THR A 111 -3.03 26.00 -6.31
N PRO A 112 -3.29 25.16 -7.33
CA PRO A 112 -3.75 25.63 -8.63
C PRO A 112 -5.16 26.25 -8.56
N LEU A 113 -6.03 25.76 -7.66
CA LEU A 113 -7.35 26.35 -7.47
C LEU A 113 -7.27 27.77 -6.92
N ALA A 114 -6.38 28.02 -5.96
CA ALA A 114 -6.15 29.35 -5.42
C ALA A 114 -5.55 30.30 -6.48
N ALA A 115 -4.61 29.82 -7.31
CA ALA A 115 -4.05 30.58 -8.41
C ALA A 115 -5.10 30.97 -9.44
N LEU A 116 -5.95 30.00 -9.85
CA LEU A 116 -7.10 30.24 -10.72
C LEU A 116 -8.05 31.31 -10.17
N THR A 117 -8.43 31.18 -8.90
CA THR A 117 -9.34 32.12 -8.24
C THR A 117 -8.73 33.52 -8.19
N ALA A 118 -7.46 33.62 -7.80
CA ALA A 118 -6.75 34.92 -7.74
C ALA A 118 -6.64 35.58 -9.12
N GLU A 119 -6.36 34.83 -10.19
CA GLU A 119 -6.27 35.38 -11.56
C GLU A 119 -7.63 35.87 -12.06
N ILE A 120 -8.73 35.17 -11.72
CA ILE A 120 -10.11 35.61 -11.99
C ILE A 120 -10.39 36.88 -11.22
N ASP A 121 -10.15 36.92 -9.91
CA ASP A 121 -10.44 38.09 -9.06
C ASP A 121 -9.71 39.35 -9.56
N VAL A 122 -8.41 39.20 -9.86
CA VAL A 122 -7.61 40.33 -10.39
C VAL A 122 -8.13 40.77 -11.78
N SER A 123 -8.57 39.82 -12.61
CA SER A 123 -9.11 40.12 -13.93
C SER A 123 -10.47 40.84 -13.89
N LEU A 124 -11.27 40.60 -12.83
CA LEU A 124 -12.56 41.25 -12.62
C LEU A 124 -12.44 42.63 -11.94
N GLN A 125 -11.38 42.89 -11.17
CA GLN A 125 -11.24 44.15 -10.40
C GLN A 125 -10.80 45.34 -11.23
N LYS A 126 -10.10 45.13 -12.36
CA LYS A 126 -9.56 46.21 -13.19
C LYS A 126 -9.76 45.92 -14.67
N GLU A 127 -10.05 46.95 -15.43
CA GLU A 127 -10.00 46.85 -16.89
C GLU A 127 -8.58 46.54 -17.34
N ARG A 128 -8.45 45.58 -18.24
CA ARG A 128 -7.19 45.09 -18.79
C ARG A 128 -7.17 45.20 -20.30
N THR A 129 -5.99 45.27 -20.87
CA THR A 129 -5.85 45.17 -22.33
C THR A 129 -6.18 43.75 -22.81
N ASN A 130 -6.56 43.62 -24.08
CA ASN A 130 -6.84 42.30 -24.68
C ASN A 130 -5.69 41.32 -24.50
N GLY A 131 -4.46 41.78 -24.62
CA GLY A 131 -3.27 40.93 -24.39
C GLY A 131 -3.13 40.45 -22.94
N GLN A 132 -3.47 41.26 -21.96
CA GLN A 132 -3.48 40.89 -20.55
C GLN A 132 -4.59 39.88 -20.24
N TYR A 133 -5.78 40.03 -20.82
CA TYR A 133 -6.83 39.02 -20.69
C TYR A 133 -6.45 37.72 -21.35
N GLN A 134 -5.78 37.74 -22.49
CA GLN A 134 -5.29 36.54 -23.19
C GLN A 134 -4.27 35.78 -22.35
N LEU A 135 -3.32 36.49 -21.74
CA LEU A 135 -2.33 35.89 -20.84
C LEU A 135 -2.99 35.29 -19.60
N ALA A 136 -3.93 35.99 -18.97
CA ALA A 136 -4.69 35.50 -17.83
C ALA A 136 -5.45 34.22 -18.17
N MET A 137 -6.14 34.17 -19.32
CA MET A 137 -6.83 32.98 -19.78
C MET A 137 -5.89 31.80 -20.06
N GLN A 138 -4.68 32.05 -20.59
CA GLN A 138 -3.66 31.04 -20.83
C GLN A 138 -3.15 30.45 -19.49
N ASN A 139 -2.88 31.30 -18.49
CA ASN A 139 -2.47 30.87 -17.16
C ASN A 139 -3.56 30.01 -16.50
N MET A 140 -4.81 30.49 -16.52
CA MET A 140 -5.95 29.72 -16.00
C MET A 140 -6.13 28.37 -16.71
N GLN A 141 -5.96 28.33 -18.03
CA GLN A 141 -6.02 27.10 -18.80
C GLN A 141 -4.89 26.12 -18.39
N GLN A 142 -3.69 26.64 -18.15
CA GLN A 142 -2.56 25.83 -17.71
C GLN A 142 -2.83 25.23 -16.33
N ASP A 143 -3.34 26.00 -15.37
CA ASP A 143 -3.68 25.52 -14.03
C ASP A 143 -4.82 24.49 -14.08
N ALA A 144 -5.85 24.71 -14.91
CA ALA A 144 -6.91 23.72 -15.13
C ALA A 144 -6.38 22.41 -15.71
N LYS A 145 -5.48 22.45 -16.70
CA LYS A 145 -4.80 21.27 -17.25
C LYS A 145 -3.95 20.54 -16.22
N ARG A 146 -3.29 21.30 -15.31
CA ARG A 146 -2.53 20.71 -14.20
C ARG A 146 -3.47 19.93 -13.27
N MET A 147 -4.61 20.49 -12.88
CA MET A 147 -5.60 19.82 -12.05
C MET A 147 -6.13 18.54 -12.72
N THR A 148 -6.44 18.60 -14.02
CA THR A 148 -6.90 17.43 -14.78
C THR A 148 -5.85 16.31 -14.75
N ARG A 149 -4.59 16.62 -15.02
CA ARG A 149 -3.49 15.63 -14.95
C ARG A 149 -3.35 14.98 -13.55
N LEU A 150 -3.51 15.77 -12.49
CA LEU A 150 -3.50 15.26 -11.12
C LEU A 150 -4.65 14.28 -10.88
N ILE A 151 -5.88 14.68 -11.27
CA ILE A 151 -7.08 13.83 -11.12
C ILE A 151 -6.93 12.52 -11.89
N ASP A 152 -6.50 12.60 -13.16
CA ASP A 152 -6.28 11.42 -13.99
C ASP A 152 -5.22 10.48 -13.38
N GLY A 153 -4.13 11.04 -12.85
CA GLY A 153 -3.12 10.28 -12.13
C GLY A 153 -3.69 9.54 -10.91
N LEU A 154 -4.54 10.21 -10.12
CA LEU A 154 -5.20 9.62 -8.95
C LEU A 154 -6.21 8.53 -9.33
N LEU A 155 -6.99 8.75 -10.39
CA LEU A 155 -7.95 7.75 -10.90
C LEU A 155 -7.22 6.51 -11.42
N ASN A 156 -6.11 6.70 -12.13
CA ASN A 156 -5.29 5.59 -12.63
C ASN A 156 -4.60 4.84 -11.48
N LEU A 157 -4.17 5.57 -10.41
CA LEU A 157 -3.64 4.96 -9.21
C LEU A 157 -4.69 4.08 -8.51
N ALA A 158 -5.93 4.58 -8.40
CA ALA A 158 -7.04 3.80 -7.85
C ALA A 158 -7.34 2.55 -8.69
N LYS A 159 -7.33 2.67 -10.03
CA LYS A 159 -7.48 1.50 -10.92
C LYS A 159 -6.35 0.48 -10.77
N ALA A 160 -5.12 0.92 -10.53
CA ALA A 160 -3.98 0.03 -10.32
C ALA A 160 -4.02 -0.68 -8.94
N ASP A 161 -4.83 -0.20 -8.00
CA ASP A 161 -5.08 -0.84 -6.71
C ASP A 161 -6.15 -1.96 -6.78
N TYR A 162 -6.90 -2.09 -7.89
CA TYR A 162 -7.77 -3.23 -8.13
C TYR A 162 -6.96 -4.51 -8.29
N GLY A 163 -7.53 -5.64 -7.82
CA GLY A 163 -6.91 -6.95 -8.01
C GLY A 163 -6.88 -7.36 -9.49
N LYS A 164 -5.99 -8.28 -9.85
CA LYS A 164 -5.90 -8.83 -11.21
C LYS A 164 -7.23 -9.39 -11.72
N GLU A 165 -8.07 -9.88 -10.83
CA GLU A 165 -9.38 -10.47 -11.14
C GLU A 165 -10.40 -9.44 -11.67
N GLU A 166 -10.20 -8.16 -11.35
CA GLU A 166 -11.08 -7.06 -11.77
C GLU A 166 -10.62 -6.37 -13.06
N ILE A 167 -9.42 -6.72 -13.55
CA ILE A 167 -8.79 -6.08 -14.71
C ILE A 167 -8.73 -7.05 -15.87
N SER A 168 -9.22 -6.60 -17.03
CA SER A 168 -9.14 -7.39 -18.26
C SER A 168 -7.69 -7.51 -18.72
N MET A 169 -7.11 -8.71 -18.56
CA MET A 169 -5.80 -9.08 -19.05
C MET A 169 -5.92 -9.72 -20.43
N ARG A 170 -5.05 -9.36 -21.36
CA ARG A 170 -4.95 -9.97 -22.70
C ARG A 170 -3.51 -10.00 -23.15
N GLU A 171 -3.25 -10.71 -24.23
CA GLU A 171 -1.96 -10.68 -24.90
C GLU A 171 -1.72 -9.29 -25.49
N VAL A 172 -0.57 -8.70 -25.18
CA VAL A 172 -0.16 -7.35 -25.57
C VAL A 172 1.27 -7.40 -26.07
N ARG A 173 1.51 -6.87 -27.25
CA ARG A 173 2.85 -6.69 -27.83
C ARG A 173 3.50 -5.47 -27.21
N LEU A 174 4.68 -5.65 -26.59
CA LEU A 174 5.42 -4.57 -25.93
C LEU A 174 6.00 -3.55 -26.92
N ASP A 175 6.42 -3.99 -28.09
CA ASP A 175 6.95 -3.12 -29.14
C ASP A 175 5.89 -2.13 -29.64
N GLU A 176 4.69 -2.61 -29.97
CA GLU A 176 3.56 -1.76 -30.36
C GLU A 176 3.21 -0.77 -29.24
N LEU A 177 3.16 -1.24 -28.01
CA LEU A 177 2.80 -0.44 -26.85
C LEU A 177 3.82 0.67 -26.55
N LEU A 178 5.12 0.40 -26.73
CA LEU A 178 6.17 1.40 -26.57
C LEU A 178 6.18 2.41 -27.73
N LEU A 179 5.83 1.99 -28.95
CA LEU A 179 5.61 2.90 -30.08
C LEU A 179 4.44 3.86 -29.82
N ASP A 180 3.32 3.33 -29.31
CA ASP A 180 2.15 4.14 -28.95
C ASP A 180 2.49 5.14 -27.82
N ALA A 181 3.20 4.69 -26.78
CA ALA A 181 3.64 5.56 -25.68
C ALA A 181 4.57 6.68 -26.20
N ARG A 182 5.53 6.33 -27.07
CA ARG A 182 6.42 7.31 -27.69
C ARG A 182 5.65 8.35 -28.50
N GLU A 183 4.72 7.91 -29.34
CA GLU A 183 3.93 8.82 -30.17
C GLU A 183 3.08 9.79 -29.31
N LEU A 184 2.47 9.26 -28.26
CA LEU A 184 1.67 10.07 -27.31
C LEU A 184 2.53 11.17 -26.68
N ILE A 185 3.74 10.83 -26.21
CA ILE A 185 4.65 11.77 -25.55
C ILE A 185 5.17 12.80 -26.55
N LEU A 186 5.58 12.41 -27.74
CA LEU A 186 6.10 13.34 -28.76
C LEU A 186 5.03 14.30 -29.29
N ARG A 187 3.75 13.90 -29.29
CA ARG A 187 2.64 14.82 -29.59
C ARG A 187 2.45 15.88 -28.50
N ALA A 188 2.64 15.52 -27.24
CA ALA A 188 2.52 16.44 -26.11
C ALA A 188 3.77 17.33 -25.96
N HIS A 189 4.94 16.78 -26.23
CA HIS A 189 6.27 17.37 -26.07
C HIS A 189 7.12 17.19 -27.34
N PRO A 190 6.93 18.03 -28.36
CA PRO A 190 7.68 17.92 -29.63
C PRO A 190 9.18 18.14 -29.47
N GLU A 191 9.61 18.74 -28.37
CA GLU A 191 11.00 19.01 -28.02
C GLU A 191 11.76 17.78 -27.48
N TYR A 192 11.04 16.68 -27.16
CA TYR A 192 11.65 15.46 -26.64
C TYR A 192 12.22 14.58 -27.75
N SER A 193 13.29 13.84 -27.43
CA SER A 193 13.87 12.83 -28.31
C SER A 193 13.79 11.46 -27.66
N ILE A 194 13.15 10.50 -28.32
CA ILE A 194 12.94 9.15 -27.80
C ILE A 194 13.39 8.14 -28.83
N ASP A 195 14.48 7.45 -28.51
CA ASP A 195 15.05 6.41 -29.36
C ASP A 195 14.61 5.03 -28.89
N LEU A 196 13.95 4.26 -29.75
CA LEU A 196 13.55 2.88 -29.49
C LEU A 196 14.53 1.93 -30.16
N LEU A 197 15.16 1.06 -29.37
CA LEU A 197 16.11 0.07 -29.81
C LEU A 197 15.57 -1.33 -29.55
N PHE A 198 15.53 -2.14 -30.59
CA PHE A 198 15.13 -3.55 -30.51
C PHE A 198 16.38 -4.39 -30.62
N CYS A 199 16.82 -5.01 -29.54
CA CYS A 199 18.00 -5.87 -29.51
C CYS A 199 17.55 -7.32 -29.56
N ASN A 200 17.62 -7.92 -30.75
CA ASN A 200 17.51 -9.36 -30.94
C ASN A 200 18.91 -9.94 -30.87
N GLU A 201 19.31 -10.42 -29.69
CA GLU A 201 20.42 -11.39 -29.60
C GLU A 201 19.77 -12.78 -29.71
N GLU A 202 19.85 -13.36 -30.94
CA GLU A 202 19.59 -14.77 -31.24
C GLU A 202 18.16 -15.29 -30.92
N GLU A 203 17.25 -15.13 -31.80
CA GLU A 203 16.02 -15.85 -32.12
C GLU A 203 14.86 -14.88 -32.39
N ASP A 204 14.33 -14.95 -33.62
CA ASP A 204 13.07 -14.29 -34.04
C ASP A 204 11.84 -14.97 -33.36
N ASP A 205 11.82 -15.04 -32.04
CA ASP A 205 10.67 -15.56 -31.33
C ASP A 205 9.74 -14.39 -30.91
N ASP A 206 8.80 -14.07 -31.79
CA ASP A 206 7.75 -13.07 -31.54
C ASP A 206 6.96 -13.33 -30.25
N SER A 207 7.02 -14.54 -29.69
CA SER A 207 6.32 -14.91 -28.45
C SER A 207 6.91 -14.18 -27.21
N LEU A 208 8.20 -13.84 -27.24
CA LEU A 208 8.87 -13.15 -26.14
C LEU A 208 8.53 -11.66 -26.05
N ILE A 209 8.05 -11.06 -27.17
CA ILE A 209 7.61 -9.67 -27.22
C ILE A 209 6.21 -9.50 -26.61
N THR A 210 5.46 -10.60 -26.51
CA THR A 210 4.07 -10.60 -26.05
C THR A 210 4.00 -10.92 -24.58
N VAL A 211 3.29 -10.08 -23.82
CA VAL A 211 3.03 -10.26 -22.38
C VAL A 211 1.54 -10.31 -22.11
N LEU A 212 1.13 -11.01 -21.06
CA LEU A 212 -0.24 -10.99 -20.59
C LEU A 212 -0.46 -9.74 -19.74
N GLY A 213 -1.28 -8.81 -20.22
CA GLY A 213 -1.47 -7.55 -19.51
C GLY A 213 -2.68 -6.74 -19.96
N ASN A 214 -2.89 -5.65 -19.27
CA ASN A 214 -3.85 -4.62 -19.68
C ASN A 214 -3.13 -3.53 -20.48
N PRO A 215 -3.42 -3.37 -21.78
CA PRO A 215 -2.67 -2.45 -22.64
C PRO A 215 -2.81 -0.99 -22.22
N TYR A 216 -3.97 -0.60 -21.68
CA TYR A 216 -4.18 0.77 -21.21
C TYR A 216 -3.29 1.10 -20.00
N LEU A 217 -3.25 0.21 -19.00
CA LEU A 217 -2.42 0.41 -17.82
C LEU A 217 -0.93 0.34 -18.16
N LEU A 218 -0.50 -0.64 -18.98
CA LEU A 218 0.88 -0.74 -19.40
C LEU A 218 1.34 0.49 -20.19
N ASN A 219 0.48 1.03 -21.08
CA ASN A 219 0.77 2.28 -21.79
C ASN A 219 1.00 3.44 -20.83
N ILE A 220 0.15 3.58 -19.80
CA ILE A 220 0.32 4.59 -18.74
C ILE A 220 1.66 4.38 -18.01
N ALA A 221 2.03 3.16 -17.65
CA ALA A 221 3.28 2.89 -16.96
C ALA A 221 4.49 3.29 -17.80
N PHE A 222 4.53 2.84 -19.04
CA PHE A 222 5.64 3.17 -19.95
C PHE A 222 5.69 4.65 -20.29
N SER A 223 4.55 5.30 -20.55
CA SER A 223 4.49 6.74 -20.76
C SER A 223 5.05 7.53 -19.58
N ASN A 224 4.69 7.17 -18.36
CA ASN A 224 5.23 7.83 -17.15
C ASN A 224 6.75 7.63 -17.01
N LEU A 225 7.26 6.44 -17.30
CA LEU A 225 8.69 6.15 -17.22
C LEU A 225 9.49 6.91 -18.28
N ILE A 226 9.03 6.88 -19.53
CA ILE A 226 9.69 7.57 -20.67
C ILE A 226 9.64 9.09 -20.48
N GLU A 227 8.48 9.64 -20.11
CA GLU A 227 8.32 11.07 -19.85
C GLU A 227 9.25 11.51 -18.71
N ASN A 228 9.36 10.70 -17.66
CA ASN A 228 10.25 10.97 -16.54
C ASN A 228 11.72 11.04 -16.99
N ASN A 229 12.18 10.06 -17.80
CA ASN A 229 13.53 10.08 -18.36
C ASN A 229 13.79 11.35 -19.18
N CYS A 230 12.91 11.69 -20.14
CA CYS A 230 13.06 12.91 -20.95
C CYS A 230 13.08 14.18 -20.10
N LYS A 231 12.26 14.22 -19.04
CA LYS A 231 12.09 15.37 -18.18
C LYS A 231 13.31 15.67 -17.31
N TYR A 232 13.99 14.61 -16.84
CA TYR A 232 15.18 14.74 -15.99
C TYR A 232 16.49 14.64 -16.75
N SER A 233 16.45 14.31 -18.05
CA SER A 233 17.60 14.33 -18.95
C SER A 233 18.02 15.78 -19.31
N GLU A 234 19.31 16.03 -19.43
CA GLU A 234 19.83 17.33 -19.86
C GLU A 234 19.35 17.73 -21.27
N ASN A 235 19.23 16.76 -22.17
CA ASN A 235 18.87 16.97 -23.58
C ASN A 235 17.42 16.63 -23.88
N HIS A 236 16.58 16.43 -22.85
CA HIS A 236 15.20 15.96 -23.00
C HIS A 236 15.11 14.67 -23.84
N SER A 237 16.04 13.75 -23.63
CA SER A 237 16.17 12.51 -24.40
C SER A 237 16.02 11.27 -23.53
N SER A 238 15.47 10.21 -24.12
CA SER A 238 15.36 8.89 -23.51
C SER A 238 15.69 7.81 -24.52
N ILE A 239 16.52 6.84 -24.13
CA ILE A 239 16.80 5.64 -24.91
C ILE A 239 16.00 4.49 -24.28
N VAL A 240 15.12 3.89 -25.08
CA VAL A 240 14.29 2.76 -24.65
C VAL A 240 14.73 1.53 -25.42
N GLN A 241 15.19 0.51 -24.72
CA GLN A 241 15.69 -0.72 -25.31
C GLN A 241 14.85 -1.90 -24.84
N ILE A 242 14.38 -2.72 -25.79
CA ILE A 242 13.75 -4.01 -25.49
C ILE A 242 14.76 -5.11 -25.73
N SER A 243 14.88 -6.00 -24.77
CA SER A 243 15.69 -7.22 -24.85
C SER A 243 14.97 -8.37 -24.14
N PHE A 244 15.37 -9.58 -24.46
CA PHE A 244 14.78 -10.79 -23.92
C PHE A 244 15.86 -11.61 -23.25
N ARG A 245 15.53 -12.17 -22.09
CA ARG A 245 16.41 -13.09 -21.38
C ARG A 245 15.59 -14.16 -20.71
N ASP A 246 15.83 -15.41 -21.08
CA ASP A 246 15.08 -16.58 -20.62
C ASP A 246 13.58 -16.43 -20.92
N LYS A 247 12.75 -16.22 -19.88
CA LYS A 247 11.30 -16.00 -20.00
C LYS A 247 10.89 -14.56 -19.70
N TRP A 248 11.85 -13.64 -19.61
CA TRP A 248 11.60 -12.26 -19.24
C TRP A 248 11.75 -11.32 -20.42
N SER A 249 10.75 -10.49 -20.63
CA SER A 249 10.86 -9.31 -21.47
C SER A 249 11.43 -8.17 -20.62
N ILE A 250 12.56 -7.61 -21.02
CA ILE A 250 13.26 -6.55 -20.29
C ILE A 250 13.17 -5.27 -21.10
N VAL A 251 12.50 -4.28 -20.55
CA VAL A 251 12.49 -2.93 -21.10
C VAL A 251 13.43 -2.06 -20.28
N ARG A 252 14.56 -1.68 -20.87
CA ARG A 252 15.54 -0.77 -20.28
C ARG A 252 15.27 0.64 -20.77
N MET A 253 15.18 1.58 -19.87
CA MET A 253 15.06 3.00 -20.18
C MET A 253 16.26 3.72 -19.57
N ALA A 254 16.96 4.50 -20.39
CA ALA A 254 18.16 5.23 -19.98
C ALA A 254 18.05 6.70 -20.35
N ASP A 255 18.54 7.55 -19.48
CA ASP A 255 18.66 8.99 -19.68
C ASP A 255 20.07 9.48 -19.31
N ASN A 256 20.40 10.70 -19.72
CA ASN A 256 21.62 11.41 -19.36
C ASN A 256 21.31 12.52 -18.35
N GLY A 257 20.55 12.19 -17.32
CA GLY A 257 20.14 13.13 -16.29
C GLY A 257 21.19 13.35 -15.21
N PHE A 258 20.81 14.13 -14.20
CA PHE A 258 21.71 14.51 -13.10
C PHE A 258 21.97 13.38 -12.10
N GLY A 259 21.40 12.22 -12.32
CA GLY A 259 21.43 11.10 -11.39
C GLY A 259 20.56 11.34 -10.16
N MET A 260 20.61 10.37 -9.27
CA MET A 260 19.78 10.35 -8.04
C MET A 260 20.64 10.08 -6.82
N SER A 261 20.39 10.81 -5.73
CA SER A 261 20.99 10.51 -4.43
C SER A 261 20.50 9.16 -3.89
N ALA A 262 21.21 8.58 -2.92
CA ALA A 262 20.77 7.35 -2.25
C ALA A 262 19.36 7.53 -1.62
N LYS A 263 19.08 8.70 -1.05
CA LYS A 263 17.78 9.06 -0.46
C LYS A 263 16.68 9.13 -1.52
N ASP A 264 16.99 9.70 -2.70
CA ASP A 264 16.02 9.79 -3.80
C ASP A 264 15.69 8.42 -4.37
N LYS A 265 16.69 7.54 -4.52
CA LYS A 265 16.48 6.15 -4.94
C LYS A 265 15.57 5.38 -3.98
N GLU A 266 15.79 5.52 -2.67
CA GLU A 266 15.00 4.86 -1.64
C GLU A 266 13.53 5.31 -1.65
N ASN A 267 13.28 6.60 -1.94
CA ASN A 267 11.96 7.20 -1.91
C ASN A 267 11.30 7.34 -3.29
N LEU A 268 11.93 6.89 -4.36
CA LEU A 268 11.51 7.10 -5.75
C LEU A 268 10.06 6.66 -6.03
N PHE A 269 9.64 5.57 -5.41
CA PHE A 269 8.30 5.01 -5.56
C PHE A 269 7.32 5.46 -4.45
N THR A 270 7.75 6.38 -3.59
CA THR A 270 6.87 6.96 -2.57
C THR A 270 5.95 7.99 -3.22
N LEU A 271 4.66 7.86 -2.93
CA LEU A 271 3.65 8.74 -3.52
C LEU A 271 3.85 10.21 -3.09
N PHE A 272 3.77 11.13 -4.05
CA PHE A 272 4.04 12.56 -3.90
C PHE A 272 5.51 12.91 -3.56
N TYR A 273 6.41 11.93 -3.59
CA TYR A 273 7.82 12.23 -3.41
C TYR A 273 8.37 12.94 -4.65
N ARG A 274 9.13 13.99 -4.39
CA ARG A 274 9.88 14.76 -5.39
C ARG A 274 11.30 14.89 -4.88
N GLY A 275 12.27 14.37 -5.63
CA GLY A 275 13.69 14.46 -5.29
C GLY A 275 14.15 15.91 -5.20
N GLU A 276 15.11 16.18 -4.34
CA GLU A 276 15.77 17.47 -4.27
C GLU A 276 16.69 17.60 -5.49
N MET A 277 16.33 18.48 -6.44
CA MET A 277 17.23 18.77 -7.56
C MET A 277 18.45 19.53 -7.01
N HIS A 278 19.55 18.82 -6.85
CA HIS A 278 20.86 19.44 -6.59
C HIS A 278 21.39 20.03 -7.89
N ARG A 279 21.01 21.25 -8.18
CA ARG A 279 21.73 22.12 -9.11
C ARG A 279 22.48 23.13 -8.31
N ASP A 280 23.80 23.05 -8.37
CA ASP A 280 24.67 24.16 -8.01
C ASP A 280 24.43 25.30 -9.03
N GLY A 281 23.70 26.34 -8.63
CA GLY A 281 23.51 27.52 -9.47
C GLY A 281 22.10 28.13 -9.43
N GLU A 282 22.02 29.42 -9.72
CA GLU A 282 20.86 30.32 -9.59
C GLU A 282 19.65 30.01 -10.51
N ASN A 283 19.69 28.97 -11.36
CA ASN A 283 18.62 28.59 -12.27
C ASN A 283 17.95 27.27 -11.86
N LYS A 284 17.24 27.26 -10.72
CA LYS A 284 16.30 26.22 -10.36
C LYS A 284 15.09 26.28 -11.29
N LYS A 285 15.13 25.61 -12.44
CA LYS A 285 13.90 25.26 -13.15
C LYS A 285 13.20 24.18 -12.33
N GLU A 286 12.13 24.56 -11.67
CA GLU A 286 11.25 23.62 -10.98
C GLU A 286 10.67 22.65 -12.00
N VAL A 287 11.06 21.38 -11.92
CA VAL A 287 10.55 20.35 -12.84
C VAL A 287 9.10 20.06 -12.45
N GLU A 288 8.15 20.34 -13.35
CA GLU A 288 6.73 20.11 -13.10
C GLU A 288 6.41 18.64 -12.85
N GLY A 289 5.62 18.34 -11.81
CA GLY A 289 5.10 17.01 -11.53
C GLY A 289 4.63 16.84 -10.10
N TYR A 290 3.70 15.91 -9.92
CA TYR A 290 3.05 15.66 -8.63
C TYR A 290 3.67 14.51 -7.83
N GLY A 291 4.74 13.85 -8.34
CA GLY A 291 5.33 12.68 -7.69
C GLY A 291 4.41 11.45 -7.70
N ILE A 292 3.49 11.34 -8.67
CA ILE A 292 2.56 10.21 -8.82
C ILE A 292 3.06 9.22 -9.87
N GLY A 293 3.70 9.69 -10.92
CA GLY A 293 4.02 8.89 -12.12
C GLY A 293 4.88 7.66 -11.81
N MET A 294 5.94 7.79 -11.01
CA MET A 294 6.81 6.66 -10.66
C MET A 294 6.11 5.63 -9.76
N THR A 295 5.33 6.10 -8.78
CA THR A 295 4.51 5.22 -7.94
C THR A 295 3.47 4.46 -8.76
N LEU A 296 2.83 5.14 -9.70
CA LEU A 296 1.83 4.56 -10.60
C LEU A 296 2.45 3.51 -11.51
N ALA A 297 3.58 3.83 -12.15
CA ALA A 297 4.32 2.88 -12.99
C ALA A 297 4.74 1.63 -12.19
N HIS A 298 5.27 1.81 -10.99
CA HIS A 298 5.66 0.71 -10.12
C HIS A 298 4.48 -0.20 -9.77
N LYS A 299 3.34 0.37 -9.37
CA LYS A 299 2.12 -0.40 -9.05
C LYS A 299 1.60 -1.15 -10.26
N ILE A 300 1.54 -0.51 -11.43
CA ILE A 300 1.07 -1.16 -12.66
C ILE A 300 1.99 -2.31 -13.05
N ILE A 301 3.29 -2.12 -13.07
CA ILE A 301 4.25 -3.18 -13.42
C ILE A 301 4.14 -4.34 -12.43
N HIS A 302 4.00 -4.05 -11.14
CA HIS A 302 3.82 -5.09 -10.11
C HIS A 302 2.49 -5.86 -10.28
N LEU A 303 1.41 -5.18 -10.67
CA LEU A 303 0.13 -5.79 -11.01
C LEU A 303 0.24 -6.80 -12.17
N HIS A 304 1.22 -6.61 -13.06
CA HIS A 304 1.54 -7.47 -14.20
C HIS A 304 2.67 -8.49 -13.90
N ASP A 305 2.96 -8.78 -12.61
CA ASP A 305 4.04 -9.66 -12.15
C ASP A 305 5.45 -9.21 -12.55
N GLY A 306 5.60 -7.97 -12.99
CA GLY A 306 6.87 -7.36 -13.32
C GLY A 306 7.56 -6.74 -12.10
N ASN A 307 8.81 -6.31 -12.30
CA ASN A 307 9.59 -5.57 -11.32
C ASN A 307 10.32 -4.41 -11.99
N ILE A 308 10.55 -3.32 -11.24
CA ILE A 308 11.35 -2.18 -11.68
C ILE A 308 12.62 -2.10 -10.84
N ALA A 309 13.77 -2.15 -11.50
CA ALA A 309 15.08 -1.91 -10.90
C ALA A 309 15.63 -0.57 -11.41
N VAL A 310 16.20 0.23 -10.50
CA VAL A 310 16.72 1.56 -10.82
C VAL A 310 18.21 1.62 -10.51
N HIS A 311 18.98 1.95 -11.53
CA HIS A 311 20.42 2.22 -11.44
C HIS A 311 20.65 3.69 -11.77
N SER A 312 21.38 4.40 -10.94
CA SER A 312 21.74 5.79 -11.16
C SER A 312 23.10 6.05 -10.56
N GLU A 313 23.93 6.74 -11.29
CA GLU A 313 25.25 7.22 -10.87
C GLU A 313 25.16 8.74 -10.75
N GLN A 314 25.76 9.30 -9.70
CA GLN A 314 25.90 10.76 -9.50
C GLN A 314 27.24 11.21 -9.98
#